data_f57425d793e91e9a3018c614ef69b437
#
_entry.id   f57425d793e91e9a3018c614ef69b437
#
_cell.length_a   1.000
_cell.length_b   1.000
_cell.length_c   1.000
_cell.angle_alpha   90.00
_cell.angle_beta   90.00
_cell.angle_gamma   90.00
#
_symmetry.space_group_name_H-M   'P 1'
#
loop_
_entity.id
_entity.type
_entity.pdbx_description
1 polymer ?
#
loop_
_entity_poly.entity_id
_entity_poly.type
_entity_poly.pdbx_seq_one_letter_code
_entity_poly.pdbx_strand_id
1 'polypeptide(L)'
;GAAVMARQRAMERLGASFSSEFGEKPVLLLSNPYTRNSGQSKTVRQFEAAGIKGFKLGFGEASRVEVVFPEIRPEYQEHPEKAVFPPNTKTPLSFLMEGASLDQLAVSHPNCELIVSLIGLPVGIDQLDVWKGDSHRFGLLLPDLRVLGSKAKALEAFKRGKIAAVVVDDPQSQEALVIDSSNVEDVLSNQPQLLGFKRRR
;
A
#
# COMPACT_ATOMS: atom_id res chain seq x y z
N GLY A 1 4.60 -9.82 18.75
CA GLY A 1 5.47 -10.89 18.31
C GLY A 1 6.36 -10.50 17.14
N ALA A 2 7.06 -11.47 16.59
CA ALA A 2 8.03 -11.28 15.51
C ALA A 2 7.38 -10.66 14.24
N ALA A 3 6.18 -11.11 13.89
CA ALA A 3 5.46 -10.63 12.71
C ALA A 3 5.02 -9.16 12.85
N VAL A 4 4.59 -8.75 14.05
CA VAL A 4 4.22 -7.36 14.34
C VAL A 4 5.44 -6.46 14.23
N MET A 5 6.58 -6.86 14.76
CA MET A 5 7.83 -6.12 14.67
C MET A 5 8.37 -6.03 13.25
N ALA A 6 8.24 -7.11 12.46
CA ALA A 6 8.63 -7.11 11.06
C ALA A 6 7.81 -6.09 10.25
N ARG A 7 6.51 -6.02 10.52
CA ARG A 7 5.63 -5.04 9.89
C ARG A 7 6.01 -3.60 10.26
N GLN A 8 6.33 -3.36 11.53
CA GLN A 8 6.80 -2.05 11.98
C GLN A 8 8.08 -1.66 11.26
N ARG A 9 9.08 -2.55 11.19
CA ARG A 9 10.35 -2.28 10.52
C ARG A 9 10.18 -2.03 9.02
N ALA A 10 9.33 -2.80 8.36
CA ALA A 10 9.05 -2.61 6.94
C ALA A 10 8.50 -1.21 6.67
N MET A 11 7.50 -0.80 7.44
CA MET A 11 6.90 0.52 7.28
C MET A 11 7.82 1.65 7.72
N GLU A 12 8.71 1.43 8.67
CA GLU A 12 9.76 2.39 9.04
C GLU A 12 10.71 2.63 7.88
N ARG A 13 11.15 1.58 7.18
CA ARG A 13 11.97 1.71 5.97
C ARG A 13 11.26 2.46 4.85
N LEU A 14 9.99 2.15 4.63
CA LEU A 14 9.20 2.85 3.62
C LEU A 14 9.07 4.34 3.98
N GLY A 15 8.74 4.65 5.23
CA GLY A 15 8.64 6.02 5.71
C GLY A 15 9.95 6.79 5.53
N ALA A 16 11.07 6.18 5.88
CA ALA A 16 12.39 6.78 5.72
C ALA A 16 12.72 7.09 4.26
N SER A 17 12.27 6.23 3.33
CA SER A 17 12.49 6.45 1.89
C SER A 17 11.76 7.68 1.36
N PHE A 18 10.70 8.14 2.04
CA PHE A 18 9.91 9.29 1.63
C PHE A 18 10.25 10.59 2.35
N SER A 19 11.01 10.54 3.43
CA SER A 19 11.22 11.71 4.31
C SER A 19 11.90 12.88 3.62
N SER A 20 12.84 12.64 2.70
CA SER A 20 13.54 13.71 2.00
C SER A 20 12.68 14.41 0.94
N GLU A 21 11.91 13.65 0.16
CA GLU A 21 11.10 14.22 -0.94
C GLU A 21 9.75 14.75 -0.45
N PHE A 22 9.11 14.07 0.50
CA PHE A 22 7.75 14.36 0.92
C PHE A 22 7.64 14.88 2.36
N GLY A 23 8.73 15.02 3.08
CA GLY A 23 8.72 15.30 4.52
C GLY A 23 8.10 16.62 4.96
N GLU A 24 7.89 17.56 4.03
CA GLU A 24 7.33 18.88 4.34
C GLU A 24 5.81 18.99 4.10
N LYS A 25 5.20 17.98 3.50
CA LYS A 25 3.77 17.99 3.19
C LYS A 25 3.03 16.90 3.96
N PRO A 26 1.72 17.08 4.20
CA PRO A 26 0.90 16.02 4.77
C PRO A 26 0.88 14.79 3.86
N VAL A 27 0.78 13.62 4.50
CA VAL A 27 0.69 12.32 3.82
C VAL A 27 -0.59 11.63 4.27
N LEU A 28 -1.34 11.06 3.34
CA LEU A 28 -2.45 10.17 3.66
C LEU A 28 -1.91 8.76 3.87
N LEU A 29 -2.28 8.13 4.97
CA LEU A 29 -1.97 6.74 5.26
C LEU A 29 -3.27 5.95 5.32
N LEU A 30 -3.51 5.14 4.29
CA LEU A 30 -4.71 4.31 4.17
C LEU A 30 -4.57 3.07 5.05
N SER A 31 -5.48 2.91 5.99
CA SER A 31 -5.50 1.80 6.92
C SER A 31 -6.75 0.94 6.75
N ASN A 32 -6.73 -0.24 7.36
CA ASN A 32 -7.79 -1.23 7.28
C ASN A 32 -9.07 -0.73 7.95
N PRO A 33 -10.14 -0.46 7.18
CA PRO A 33 -11.39 0.07 7.75
C PRO A 33 -12.07 -0.89 8.72
N TYR A 34 -11.81 -2.20 8.62
CA TYR A 34 -12.37 -3.17 9.57
C TYR A 34 -11.81 -3.00 10.99
N THR A 35 -10.64 -2.39 11.16
CA THR A 35 -10.07 -2.14 12.49
C THR A 35 -10.89 -1.14 13.30
N ARG A 36 -11.79 -0.40 12.66
CA ARG A 36 -12.73 0.51 13.31
C ARG A 36 -13.94 -0.22 13.90
N ASN A 37 -14.15 -1.48 13.50
CA ASN A 37 -15.27 -2.28 13.98
C ASN A 37 -14.92 -2.96 15.31
N SER A 38 -15.88 -2.96 16.25
CA SER A 38 -15.68 -3.52 17.59
C SER A 38 -15.40 -5.02 17.61
N GLY A 39 -15.75 -5.74 16.53
CA GLY A 39 -15.57 -7.20 16.44
C GLY A 39 -14.21 -7.66 15.95
N GLN A 40 -13.28 -6.73 15.62
CA GLN A 40 -11.96 -7.12 15.12
C GLN A 40 -11.06 -7.69 16.20
N SER A 41 -10.28 -8.70 15.82
CA SER A 41 -9.34 -9.34 16.73
C SER A 41 -8.23 -8.37 17.16
N LYS A 42 -7.71 -8.61 18.36
CA LYS A 42 -6.55 -7.88 18.88
C LYS A 42 -5.34 -7.96 17.95
N THR A 43 -5.11 -9.15 17.35
CA THR A 43 -4.00 -9.36 16.43
C THR A 43 -4.06 -8.44 15.21
N VAL A 44 -5.23 -8.34 14.56
CA VAL A 44 -5.42 -7.46 13.41
C VAL A 44 -5.15 -6.01 13.78
N ARG A 45 -5.67 -5.57 14.93
CA ARG A 45 -5.44 -4.20 15.41
C ARG A 45 -3.96 -3.93 15.71
N GLN A 46 -3.26 -4.89 16.28
CA GLN A 46 -1.82 -4.77 16.56
C GLN A 46 -0.99 -4.67 15.27
N PHE A 47 -1.35 -5.43 14.24
CA PHE A 47 -0.69 -5.35 12.93
C PHE A 47 -0.85 -3.97 12.31
N GLU A 48 -2.07 -3.43 12.30
CA GLU A 48 -2.30 -2.10 11.74
C GLU A 48 -1.58 -1.02 12.55
N ALA A 49 -1.66 -1.07 13.86
CA ALA A 49 -0.98 -0.12 14.74
C ALA A 49 0.55 -0.14 14.52
N ALA A 50 1.13 -1.32 14.34
CA ALA A 50 2.57 -1.48 14.08
C ALA A 50 2.98 -0.83 12.75
N GLY A 51 2.18 -1.05 11.70
CA GLY A 51 2.42 -0.44 10.39
C GLY A 51 2.36 1.07 10.43
N ILE A 52 1.35 1.62 11.09
CA ILE A 52 1.18 3.08 11.26
C ILE A 52 2.34 3.67 12.06
N LYS A 53 2.69 3.04 13.19
CA LYS A 53 3.80 3.47 14.03
C LYS A 53 5.12 3.46 13.27
N GLY A 54 5.39 2.38 12.55
CA GLY A 54 6.62 2.25 11.76
C GLY A 54 6.73 3.35 10.71
N PHE A 55 5.66 3.61 9.96
CA PHE A 55 5.66 4.67 8.97
C PHE A 55 5.97 6.03 9.60
N LYS A 56 5.30 6.38 10.69
CA LYS A 56 5.52 7.65 11.40
C LYS A 56 6.96 7.80 11.89
N LEU A 57 7.54 6.75 12.43
CA LEU A 57 8.93 6.75 12.89
C LEU A 57 9.91 6.99 11.74
N GLY A 58 9.75 6.28 10.63
CA GLY A 58 10.64 6.41 9.48
C GLY A 58 10.47 7.74 8.76
N PHE A 59 9.26 8.21 8.62
CA PHE A 59 8.95 9.50 8.00
C PHE A 59 9.47 10.69 8.81
N GLY A 60 9.51 10.57 10.13
CA GLY A 60 10.14 11.53 11.05
C GLY A 60 9.23 12.66 11.52
N GLU A 61 8.09 12.88 10.87
CA GLU A 61 7.13 13.94 11.18
C GLU A 61 5.73 13.34 11.36
N ALA A 62 5.50 12.75 12.53
CA ALA A 62 4.23 12.04 12.82
C ALA A 62 2.99 12.93 12.67
N SER A 63 3.10 14.24 12.98
CA SER A 63 1.99 15.18 12.87
C SER A 63 1.53 15.43 11.43
N ARG A 64 2.34 15.08 10.43
CA ARG A 64 2.01 15.23 9.00
C ARG A 64 1.37 13.97 8.42
N VAL A 65 1.35 12.87 9.16
CA VAL A 65 0.75 11.61 8.72
C VAL A 65 -0.71 11.57 9.16
N GLU A 66 -1.60 11.59 8.19
CA GLU A 66 -3.03 11.54 8.42
C GLU A 66 -3.55 10.14 8.10
N VAL A 67 -3.97 9.41 9.13
CA VAL A 67 -4.52 8.06 8.97
C VAL A 67 -5.97 8.18 8.53
N VAL A 68 -6.29 7.56 7.40
CA VAL A 68 -7.64 7.56 6.83
C VAL A 68 -8.06 6.14 6.46
N PHE A 69 -9.37 5.95 6.32
CA PHE A 69 -9.95 4.64 6.09
C PHE A 69 -10.80 4.69 4.82
N PRO A 70 -10.39 4.01 3.75
CA PRO A 70 -11.24 3.90 2.57
C PRO A 70 -12.48 3.05 2.88
N GLU A 71 -13.52 3.22 2.08
CA GLU A 71 -14.73 2.42 2.23
C GLU A 71 -14.55 1.03 1.61
N ILE A 72 -15.24 0.07 2.16
CA ILE A 72 -15.39 -1.27 1.59
C ILE A 72 -16.60 -1.26 0.66
N ARG A 73 -16.52 -1.99 -0.45
CA ARG A 73 -17.66 -2.16 -1.36
C ARG A 73 -18.88 -2.65 -0.60
N PRO A 74 -20.08 -2.10 -0.89
CA PRO A 74 -21.30 -2.45 -0.15
C PRO A 74 -21.56 -3.95 -0.04
N GLU A 75 -21.31 -4.73 -1.12
CA GLU A 75 -21.50 -6.16 -1.14
C GLU A 75 -20.59 -6.94 -0.19
N TYR A 76 -19.51 -6.33 0.29
CA TYR A 76 -18.54 -6.98 1.16
C TYR A 76 -18.50 -6.40 2.58
N GLN A 77 -19.31 -5.39 2.89
CA GLN A 77 -19.27 -4.75 4.21
C GLN A 77 -19.60 -5.72 5.33
N GLU A 78 -20.64 -6.52 5.16
CA GLU A 78 -21.07 -7.53 6.14
C GLU A 78 -20.57 -8.94 5.80
N HIS A 79 -20.20 -9.17 4.54
CA HIS A 79 -19.84 -10.48 4.01
C HIS A 79 -18.53 -10.43 3.24
N PRO A 80 -17.40 -10.10 3.88
CA PRO A 80 -16.10 -10.06 3.20
C PRO A 80 -15.68 -11.42 2.64
N GLU A 81 -16.20 -12.52 3.19
CA GLU A 81 -15.94 -13.87 2.75
C GLU A 81 -16.49 -14.17 1.33
N LYS A 82 -17.39 -13.35 0.83
CA LYS A 82 -17.93 -13.49 -0.52
C LYS A 82 -16.98 -13.01 -1.61
N ALA A 83 -15.96 -12.24 -1.24
CA ALA A 83 -15.01 -11.73 -2.21
C ALA A 83 -14.11 -12.85 -2.74
N VAL A 84 -13.81 -12.78 -4.04
CA VAL A 84 -12.88 -13.69 -4.71
C VAL A 84 -11.53 -13.01 -4.82
N PHE A 85 -10.49 -13.66 -4.31
CA PHE A 85 -9.13 -13.14 -4.31
C PHE A 85 -8.23 -13.91 -5.25
N PRO A 86 -7.25 -13.26 -5.89
CA PRO A 86 -6.17 -13.96 -6.56
C PRO A 86 -5.41 -14.86 -5.58
N PRO A 87 -4.93 -16.04 -6.02
CA PRO A 87 -4.12 -16.90 -5.14
C PRO A 87 -2.91 -16.18 -4.58
N ASN A 88 -2.59 -16.46 -3.33
CA ASN A 88 -1.40 -15.96 -2.64
C ASN A 88 -1.30 -14.44 -2.51
N THR A 89 -2.43 -13.72 -2.60
CA THR A 89 -2.40 -12.28 -2.35
C THR A 89 -2.05 -11.98 -0.90
N LYS A 90 -1.17 -11.00 -0.68
CA LYS A 90 -0.82 -10.49 0.64
C LYS A 90 -1.65 -9.29 1.07
N THR A 91 -2.45 -8.76 0.14
CA THR A 91 -3.34 -7.61 0.37
C THR A 91 -4.77 -7.91 -0.06
N PRO A 92 -5.46 -8.83 0.61
CA PRO A 92 -6.85 -9.18 0.24
C PRO A 92 -7.80 -7.99 0.29
N LEU A 93 -7.56 -7.02 1.19
CA LEU A 93 -8.39 -5.82 1.29
C LEU A 93 -8.36 -4.96 0.03
N SER A 94 -7.31 -5.04 -0.77
CA SER A 94 -7.23 -4.42 -2.10
C SER A 94 -8.45 -4.78 -2.97
N PHE A 95 -8.91 -6.02 -2.86
CA PHE A 95 -10.03 -6.56 -3.66
C PHE A 95 -11.40 -6.30 -3.05
N LEU A 96 -11.45 -5.75 -1.84
CA LEU A 96 -12.67 -5.38 -1.13
C LEU A 96 -12.94 -3.88 -1.16
N MET A 97 -11.92 -3.08 -1.42
CA MET A 97 -11.95 -1.64 -1.31
C MET A 97 -12.85 -1.02 -2.39
N GLU A 98 -13.66 -0.04 -1.99
CA GLU A 98 -14.41 0.81 -2.92
C GLU A 98 -13.48 1.87 -3.50
N GLY A 99 -13.12 1.72 -4.79
CA GLY A 99 -12.15 2.59 -5.45
C GLY A 99 -12.53 4.07 -5.40
N ALA A 100 -13.80 4.40 -5.60
CA ALA A 100 -14.26 5.79 -5.59
C ALA A 100 -13.96 6.51 -4.28
N SER A 101 -13.82 5.79 -3.16
CA SER A 101 -13.49 6.40 -1.87
C SER A 101 -12.09 7.01 -1.85
N LEU A 102 -11.15 6.52 -2.67
CA LEU A 102 -9.82 7.11 -2.79
C LEU A 102 -9.88 8.51 -3.39
N ASP A 103 -10.64 8.68 -4.47
CA ASP A 103 -10.82 10.01 -5.07
C ASP A 103 -11.48 10.98 -4.09
N GLN A 104 -12.46 10.51 -3.32
CA GLN A 104 -13.12 11.32 -2.30
C GLN A 104 -12.16 11.73 -1.19
N LEU A 105 -11.32 10.81 -0.72
CA LEU A 105 -10.30 11.11 0.30
C LEU A 105 -9.27 12.13 -0.23
N ALA A 106 -8.85 12.00 -1.49
CA ALA A 106 -7.93 12.94 -2.10
C ALA A 106 -8.52 14.34 -2.21
N VAL A 107 -9.79 14.45 -2.58
CA VAL A 107 -10.50 15.74 -2.64
C VAL A 107 -10.63 16.37 -1.25
N SER A 108 -10.89 15.56 -0.23
CA SER A 108 -11.01 16.03 1.17
C SER A 108 -9.67 16.43 1.79
N HIS A 109 -8.55 16.00 1.19
CA HIS A 109 -7.21 16.28 1.69
C HIS A 109 -6.33 16.83 0.55
N PRO A 110 -6.62 18.06 0.07
CA PRO A 110 -6.02 18.57 -1.17
C PRO A 110 -4.52 18.83 -1.10
N ASN A 111 -3.95 18.92 0.11
CA ASN A 111 -2.52 19.16 0.31
C ASN A 111 -1.68 17.89 0.37
N CYS A 112 -2.30 16.72 0.31
CA CYS A 112 -1.61 15.43 0.39
C CYS A 112 -1.26 14.94 -1.01
N GLU A 113 0.01 15.08 -1.39
CA GLU A 113 0.55 14.56 -2.65
C GLU A 113 0.81 13.06 -2.56
N LEU A 114 1.35 12.60 -1.44
CA LEU A 114 1.68 11.19 -1.21
C LEU A 114 0.53 10.47 -0.50
N ILE A 115 0.11 9.36 -1.09
CA ILE A 115 -0.85 8.43 -0.51
C ILE A 115 -0.14 7.10 -0.26
N VAL A 116 -0.02 6.72 1.01
CA VAL A 116 0.60 5.46 1.42
C VAL A 116 -0.49 4.49 1.84
N SER A 117 -0.48 3.28 1.29
CA SER A 117 -1.51 2.29 1.60
C SER A 117 -0.93 1.07 2.31
N LEU A 118 -1.48 0.75 3.47
CA LEU A 118 -1.23 -0.49 4.20
C LEU A 118 -2.02 -1.67 3.63
N ILE A 119 -2.97 -1.40 2.75
CA ILE A 119 -3.96 -2.37 2.26
C ILE A 119 -3.96 -2.53 0.74
N GLY A 120 -2.95 -2.00 0.07
CA GLY A 120 -2.79 -2.11 -1.39
C GLY A 120 -3.60 -1.08 -2.18
N LEU A 121 -3.73 -1.35 -3.48
CA LEU A 121 -4.49 -0.53 -4.42
C LEU A 121 -5.82 -1.21 -4.75
N PRO A 122 -6.92 -0.47 -4.92
CA PRO A 122 -8.20 -1.06 -5.30
C PRO A 122 -8.17 -1.59 -6.74
N VAL A 123 -9.00 -2.58 -7.00
CA VAL A 123 -9.31 -3.00 -8.38
C VAL A 123 -9.90 -1.82 -9.13
N GLY A 124 -9.44 -1.59 -10.36
CA GLY A 124 -9.87 -0.45 -11.16
C GLY A 124 -9.17 0.85 -10.83
N ILE A 125 -8.05 0.80 -10.11
CA ILE A 125 -7.26 1.99 -9.76
C ILE A 125 -6.93 2.86 -10.97
N ASP A 126 -6.67 2.26 -12.12
CA ASP A 126 -6.33 2.97 -13.36
C ASP A 126 -7.47 3.86 -13.91
N GLN A 127 -8.69 3.69 -13.41
CA GLN A 127 -9.84 4.51 -13.76
C GLN A 127 -10.04 5.71 -12.83
N LEU A 128 -9.31 5.77 -11.72
CA LEU A 128 -9.48 6.81 -10.71
C LEU A 128 -8.67 8.07 -11.05
N ASP A 129 -9.19 9.23 -10.67
CA ASP A 129 -8.54 10.52 -10.90
C ASP A 129 -7.17 10.61 -10.22
N VAL A 130 -7.04 10.03 -9.00
CA VAL A 130 -5.76 9.98 -8.27
C VAL A 130 -4.67 9.23 -9.03
N TRP A 131 -5.05 8.33 -9.93
CA TRP A 131 -4.10 7.56 -10.75
C TRP A 131 -3.84 8.20 -12.11
N LYS A 132 -4.88 8.71 -12.76
CA LYS A 132 -4.77 9.29 -14.11
C LYS A 132 -3.97 10.58 -14.13
N GLY A 133 -4.14 11.44 -13.12
CA GLY A 133 -3.45 12.72 -13.03
C GLY A 133 -2.04 12.59 -12.49
N ASP A 134 -1.35 13.73 -12.40
CA ASP A 134 0.03 13.82 -11.91
C ASP A 134 0.11 14.35 -10.46
N SER A 135 -1.04 14.62 -9.84
CA SER A 135 -1.10 15.29 -8.54
C SER A 135 -0.81 14.36 -7.36
N HIS A 136 -0.91 13.06 -7.54
CA HIS A 136 -0.77 12.08 -6.46
C HIS A 136 0.23 11.00 -6.82
N ARG A 137 0.98 10.57 -5.80
CA ARG A 137 1.93 9.47 -5.89
C ARG A 137 1.66 8.49 -4.77
N PHE A 138 2.04 7.24 -4.96
CA PHE A 138 1.69 6.13 -4.05
C PHE A 138 2.91 5.47 -3.44
N GLY A 139 2.78 5.13 -2.16
CA GLY A 139 3.66 4.20 -1.44
C GLY A 139 2.84 3.01 -0.96
N LEU A 140 3.38 1.81 -1.04
CA LEU A 140 2.60 0.59 -0.79
C LEU A 140 3.35 -0.41 0.10
N LEU A 141 2.61 -1.07 0.99
CA LEU A 141 3.09 -2.20 1.77
C LEU A 141 2.62 -3.50 1.13
N LEU A 142 3.56 -4.41 0.80
CA LEU A 142 3.28 -5.76 0.30
C LEU A 142 2.24 -5.76 -0.83
N PRO A 143 2.36 -4.91 -1.86
CA PRO A 143 1.30 -4.73 -2.83
C PRO A 143 1.11 -5.95 -3.73
N ASP A 144 -0.13 -6.15 -4.16
CA ASP A 144 -0.46 -7.06 -5.24
C ASP A 144 -0.66 -6.24 -6.52
N LEU A 145 0.38 -6.13 -7.33
CA LEU A 145 0.34 -5.30 -8.53
C LEU A 145 -0.35 -5.97 -9.73
N ARG A 146 -0.91 -7.17 -9.55
CA ARG A 146 -1.81 -7.76 -10.54
C ARG A 146 -3.04 -6.89 -10.80
N VAL A 147 -3.42 -6.03 -9.83
CA VAL A 147 -4.50 -5.04 -10.01
C VAL A 147 -4.22 -4.08 -11.17
N LEU A 148 -2.96 -3.90 -11.55
CA LEU A 148 -2.58 -3.07 -12.69
C LEU A 148 -2.68 -3.79 -14.04
N GLY A 149 -2.86 -5.12 -14.03
CA GLY A 149 -3.10 -5.95 -15.20
C GLY A 149 -1.88 -6.67 -15.77
N SER A 150 -0.69 -6.10 -15.69
CA SER A 150 0.52 -6.72 -16.25
C SER A 150 1.80 -6.19 -15.58
N LYS A 151 2.90 -6.95 -15.75
CA LYS A 151 4.25 -6.50 -15.35
C LYS A 151 4.66 -5.21 -16.07
N ALA A 152 4.31 -5.08 -17.34
CA ALA A 152 4.62 -3.88 -18.12
C ALA A 152 3.94 -2.63 -17.55
N LYS A 153 2.67 -2.74 -17.16
CA LYS A 153 1.95 -1.64 -16.53
C LYS A 153 2.49 -1.31 -15.14
N ALA A 154 2.90 -2.31 -14.38
CA ALA A 154 3.57 -2.11 -13.09
C ALA A 154 4.90 -1.36 -13.27
N LEU A 155 5.74 -1.80 -14.21
CA LEU A 155 7.01 -1.12 -14.52
C LEU A 155 6.77 0.33 -14.92
N GLU A 156 5.82 0.57 -15.81
CA GLU A 156 5.46 1.93 -16.23
C GLU A 156 5.04 2.81 -15.06
N ALA A 157 4.24 2.29 -14.14
CA ALA A 157 3.80 3.05 -12.97
C ALA A 157 4.97 3.52 -12.10
N PHE A 158 5.98 2.67 -11.88
CA PHE A 158 7.22 3.07 -11.21
C PHE A 158 8.01 4.10 -12.02
N LYS A 159 8.19 3.85 -13.32
CA LYS A 159 9.03 4.71 -14.18
C LYS A 159 8.46 6.12 -14.33
N ARG A 160 7.14 6.27 -14.39
CA ARG A 160 6.51 7.60 -14.43
C ARG A 160 6.32 8.24 -13.06
N GLY A 161 6.75 7.57 -11.99
CA GLY A 161 6.67 8.08 -10.63
C GLY A 161 5.32 7.98 -9.95
N LYS A 162 4.34 7.32 -10.56
CA LYS A 162 3.02 7.11 -9.94
C LYS A 162 3.13 6.22 -8.70
N ILE A 163 3.92 5.16 -8.76
CA ILE A 163 4.35 4.41 -7.58
C ILE A 163 5.75 4.93 -7.23
N ALA A 164 5.85 5.66 -6.13
CA ALA A 164 7.12 6.24 -5.68
C ALA A 164 8.03 5.18 -5.06
N ALA A 165 7.48 4.32 -4.22
CA ALA A 165 8.17 3.18 -3.64
C ALA A 165 7.17 2.21 -3.02
N VAL A 166 7.58 0.96 -2.91
CA VAL A 166 6.87 -0.06 -2.15
C VAL A 166 7.84 -0.77 -1.21
N VAL A 167 7.34 -1.41 -0.17
CA VAL A 167 8.14 -2.27 0.69
C VAL A 167 7.57 -3.68 0.69
N VAL A 168 8.45 -4.66 0.54
CA VAL A 168 8.11 -6.09 0.54
C VAL A 168 9.04 -6.83 1.49
N ASP A 169 8.67 -8.05 1.86
CA ASP A 169 9.54 -8.96 2.60
C ASP A 169 10.38 -9.75 1.60
N ASP A 170 11.70 -9.60 1.68
CA ASP A 170 12.61 -10.37 0.84
C ASP A 170 12.90 -11.72 1.52
N PRO A 171 12.46 -12.85 0.95
CA PRO A 171 12.69 -14.16 1.56
C PRO A 171 14.16 -14.58 1.56
N GLN A 172 14.99 -14.01 0.68
CA GLN A 172 16.40 -14.33 0.61
C GLN A 172 17.20 -13.70 1.76
N SER A 173 16.99 -12.42 2.02
CA SER A 173 17.65 -11.69 3.11
C SER A 173 16.89 -11.78 4.43
N GLN A 174 15.63 -12.18 4.42
CA GLN A 174 14.69 -12.14 5.55
C GLN A 174 14.49 -10.72 6.11
N GLU A 175 14.74 -9.73 5.29
CA GLU A 175 14.58 -8.32 5.63
C GLU A 175 13.58 -7.64 4.71
N ALA A 176 13.12 -6.46 5.12
CA ALA A 176 12.30 -5.61 4.28
C ALA A 176 13.14 -5.03 3.14
N LEU A 177 12.59 -5.08 1.92
CA LEU A 177 13.19 -4.53 0.73
C LEU A 177 12.32 -3.39 0.21
N VAL A 178 12.90 -2.21 0.05
CA VAL A 178 12.23 -1.08 -0.63
C VAL A 178 12.48 -1.19 -2.12
N ILE A 179 11.40 -1.16 -2.90
CA ILE A 179 11.42 -1.21 -4.36
C ILE A 179 10.96 0.13 -4.90
N ASP A 180 11.76 0.72 -5.77
CA ASP A 180 11.47 1.97 -6.46
C ASP A 180 11.88 1.88 -7.94
N SER A 181 11.90 3.01 -8.64
CA SER A 181 12.26 3.02 -10.07
C SER A 181 13.69 2.54 -10.35
N SER A 182 14.58 2.56 -9.35
CA SER A 182 15.98 2.15 -9.53
C SER A 182 16.17 0.64 -9.55
N ASN A 183 15.30 -0.13 -8.89
CA ASN A 183 15.46 -1.59 -8.78
C ASN A 183 14.23 -2.41 -9.22
N VAL A 184 13.13 -1.78 -9.58
CA VAL A 184 11.89 -2.49 -9.93
C VAL A 184 12.07 -3.42 -11.13
N GLU A 185 12.85 -3.01 -12.11
CA GLU A 185 13.08 -3.81 -13.33
C GLU A 185 13.78 -5.13 -13.00
N ASP A 186 14.78 -5.09 -12.14
CA ASP A 186 15.46 -6.28 -11.63
C ASP A 186 14.51 -7.18 -10.84
N VAL A 187 13.69 -6.60 -9.97
CA VAL A 187 12.70 -7.36 -9.19
C VAL A 187 11.68 -8.05 -10.09
N LEU A 188 11.14 -7.34 -11.07
CA LEU A 188 10.18 -7.91 -12.03
C LEU A 188 10.78 -9.03 -12.87
N SER A 189 12.08 -8.95 -13.18
CA SER A 189 12.79 -9.99 -13.93
C SER A 189 13.11 -11.21 -13.08
N ASN A 190 13.58 -11.01 -11.85
CA ASN A 190 14.16 -12.09 -11.03
C ASN A 190 13.28 -12.58 -9.92
N GLN A 191 12.42 -11.71 -9.34
CA GLN A 191 11.56 -12.01 -8.20
C GLN A 191 10.17 -11.39 -8.38
N PRO A 192 9.47 -11.65 -9.51
CA PRO A 192 8.18 -11.00 -9.79
C PRO A 192 7.11 -11.34 -8.76
N GLN A 193 7.24 -12.47 -8.04
CA GLN A 193 6.31 -12.88 -6.99
C GLN A 193 6.27 -11.90 -5.80
N LEU A 194 7.33 -11.13 -5.59
CA LEU A 194 7.34 -10.09 -4.55
C LEU A 194 6.31 -9.00 -4.80
N LEU A 195 5.90 -8.82 -6.06
CA LEU A 195 4.90 -7.85 -6.47
C LEU A 195 3.58 -8.51 -6.93
N GLY A 196 3.39 -9.80 -6.64
CA GLY A 196 2.18 -10.55 -6.93
C GLY A 196 2.17 -11.29 -8.27
N PHE A 197 3.20 -11.16 -9.09
CA PHE A 197 3.26 -11.81 -10.40
C PHE A 197 3.83 -13.22 -10.31
N LYS A 198 3.41 -14.07 -11.26
CA LYS A 198 3.96 -15.43 -11.33
C LYS A 198 5.42 -15.41 -11.76
N ARG A 199 6.22 -16.22 -11.09
CA ARG A 199 7.58 -16.50 -11.51
C ARG A 199 7.53 -17.35 -12.77
N ARG A 200 8.35 -17.00 -13.80
CA ARG A 200 8.55 -17.88 -14.95
C ARG A 200 9.24 -19.16 -14.50
N ARG A 201 8.71 -20.29 -14.97
CA ARG A 201 9.36 -21.57 -14.79
C ARG A 201 10.54 -21.72 -15.76
#